data_ff705d068c7dbeb522b502b20b9dad83
#
_entry.id   ff705d068c7dbeb522b502b20b9dad83
#
_cell.length_a   1.000
_cell.length_b   1.000
_cell.length_c   1.000
_cell.angle_alpha   90.00
_cell.angle_beta   90.00
_cell.angle_gamma   90.00
#
_symmetry.space_group_name_H-M   'P 1'
#
loop_
_entity.id
_entity.type
_entity.pdbx_description
1 polymer ?
#
loop_
_entity_poly.entity_id
_entity_poly.type
_entity_poly.pdbx_seq_one_letter_code
_entity_poly.pdbx_strand_id
1 'polypeptide(L)'
;HIPYGAMLNVKDGQKVNKGDIICTWDPFNNVIVAEVNGIIHFESLIEGVKNHDEADEQTGHREKVVIETKDKTKLPVIIVAGKEKKSYNLPVGSHIVVEEGDDVRSGQVLVKIPRILSKLKDITGGLPRVTELFEARNPSNPAVVCEIDGVVTFGAIKRGNREIIVEAK
;
A
#
# COMPACT_ATOMS: atom_id res chain seq x y z
N HIS A 1 18.43 -1.88 3.37
CA HIS A 1 17.70 -1.12 2.34
C HIS A 1 16.32 -0.73 2.89
N ILE A 2 15.95 0.54 2.76
CA ILE A 2 14.68 1.09 3.18
C ILE A 2 13.81 1.26 1.92
N PRO A 3 12.54 0.82 1.92
CA PRO A 3 11.64 1.02 0.79
C PRO A 3 11.39 2.51 0.52
N TYR A 4 11.17 2.87 -0.75
CA TYR A 4 10.77 4.24 -1.13
C TYR A 4 9.44 4.60 -0.48
N GLY A 5 9.34 5.83 0.06
CA GLY A 5 8.16 6.30 0.76
C GLY A 5 8.00 5.79 2.20
N ALA A 6 8.99 5.06 2.74
CA ALA A 6 8.98 4.66 4.13
C ALA A 6 9.28 5.87 5.05
N MET A 7 8.59 5.91 6.18
CA MET A 7 8.83 6.91 7.24
C MET A 7 9.93 6.40 8.15
N LEU A 8 11.00 7.19 8.29
CA LEU A 8 12.14 6.88 9.16
C LEU A 8 11.87 7.39 10.58
N ASN A 9 11.89 6.51 11.56
CA ASN A 9 11.62 6.84 12.97
C ASN A 9 12.88 7.14 13.78
N VAL A 10 14.07 7.00 13.18
CA VAL A 10 15.36 7.18 13.83
C VAL A 10 16.20 8.22 13.11
N LYS A 11 17.12 8.86 13.86
CA LYS A 11 18.06 9.86 13.36
C LYS A 11 19.46 9.24 13.24
N ASP A 12 20.31 9.85 12.39
CA ASP A 12 21.70 9.45 12.29
C ASP A 12 22.44 9.63 13.64
N GLY A 13 23.24 8.64 14.03
CA GLY A 13 23.93 8.59 15.31
C GLY A 13 23.05 8.25 16.54
N GLN A 14 21.76 7.98 16.36
CA GLN A 14 20.87 7.61 17.46
C GLN A 14 21.17 6.18 17.95
N LYS A 15 21.29 5.98 19.27
CA LYS A 15 21.36 4.65 19.87
C LYS A 15 20.00 3.98 19.82
N VAL A 16 19.94 2.74 19.33
CA VAL A 16 18.74 1.91 19.24
C VAL A 16 18.95 0.60 19.99
N ASN A 17 17.89 0.06 20.58
CA ASN A 17 17.90 -1.22 21.24
C ASN A 17 17.33 -2.30 20.33
N LYS A 18 17.57 -3.55 20.67
CA LYS A 18 16.96 -4.68 19.95
C LYS A 18 15.45 -4.64 20.09
N GLY A 19 14.73 -4.55 18.96
CA GLY A 19 13.25 -4.48 18.90
C GLY A 19 12.71 -3.09 18.61
N ASP A 20 13.54 -2.05 18.60
CA ASP A 20 13.11 -0.70 18.23
C ASP A 20 12.71 -0.64 16.75
N ILE A 21 11.63 0.08 16.47
CA ILE A 21 11.14 0.29 15.09
C ILE A 21 11.98 1.37 14.42
N ILE A 22 12.74 0.99 13.41
CA ILE A 22 13.62 1.89 12.66
C ILE A 22 12.87 2.65 11.58
N CYS A 23 11.98 1.97 10.84
CA CYS A 23 11.16 2.59 9.81
C CYS A 23 9.79 1.91 9.73
N THR A 24 8.81 2.66 9.23
CA THR A 24 7.45 2.18 8.95
C THR A 24 7.10 2.47 7.51
N TRP A 25 6.39 1.56 6.84
CA TRP A 25 5.92 1.74 5.46
C TRP A 25 4.59 1.04 5.25
N ASP A 26 3.88 1.45 4.22
CA ASP A 26 2.64 0.79 3.78
C ASP A 26 2.99 -0.34 2.79
N PRO A 27 2.73 -1.61 3.12
CA PRO A 27 3.00 -2.72 2.21
C PRO A 27 1.96 -2.86 1.09
N PHE A 28 0.76 -2.27 1.25
CA PHE A 28 -0.36 -2.42 0.33
C PHE A 28 -0.39 -1.38 -0.78
N ASN A 29 0.24 -0.23 -0.57
CA ASN A 29 0.30 0.84 -1.53
C ASN A 29 1.75 1.17 -1.91
N ASN A 30 1.95 1.51 -3.19
CA ASN A 30 3.10 2.28 -3.60
C ASN A 30 2.74 3.76 -3.44
N VAL A 31 3.67 4.57 -2.94
CA VAL A 31 3.45 5.99 -2.76
C VAL A 31 4.31 6.81 -3.71
N ILE A 32 3.79 7.96 -4.16
CA ILE A 32 4.57 9.02 -4.77
C ILE A 32 4.68 10.12 -3.74
N VAL A 33 5.91 10.50 -3.39
CA VAL A 33 6.18 11.57 -2.41
C VAL A 33 6.74 12.81 -3.10
N ALA A 34 6.47 13.98 -2.55
CA ALA A 34 7.06 15.23 -3.02
C ALA A 34 8.57 15.22 -2.77
N GLU A 35 9.37 15.49 -3.79
CA GLU A 35 10.83 15.62 -3.65
C GLU A 35 11.23 17.06 -3.31
N VAL A 36 10.37 18.03 -3.65
CA VAL A 36 10.59 19.47 -3.45
C VAL A 36 9.42 20.10 -2.70
N ASN A 37 9.69 21.20 -2.01
CA ASN A 37 8.63 22.00 -1.39
C ASN A 37 7.99 22.89 -2.45
N GLY A 38 6.67 23.07 -2.41
CA GLY A 38 5.98 23.96 -3.33
C GLY A 38 4.48 23.80 -3.34
N ILE A 39 3.83 24.47 -4.28
CA ILE A 39 2.39 24.47 -4.46
C ILE A 39 2.03 23.45 -5.54
N ILE A 40 0.96 22.69 -5.27
CA ILE A 40 0.43 21.68 -6.19
C ILE A 40 -0.34 22.35 -7.34
N HIS A 41 -0.04 21.91 -8.55
CA HIS A 41 -0.82 22.22 -9.76
C HIS A 41 -1.12 20.94 -10.49
N PHE A 42 -2.37 20.77 -10.93
CA PHE A 42 -2.77 19.64 -11.75
C PHE A 42 -2.76 20.04 -13.24
N GLU A 43 -2.12 19.23 -14.07
CA GLU A 43 -2.13 19.37 -15.50
C GLU A 43 -2.81 18.16 -16.14
N SER A 44 -3.74 18.40 -17.08
CA SER A 44 -4.52 17.37 -17.80
C SER A 44 -5.45 16.51 -16.92
N LEU A 45 -5.74 16.94 -15.68
CA LEU A 45 -6.59 16.22 -14.74
C LEU A 45 -8.09 16.49 -14.95
N ILE A 46 -8.45 17.58 -15.64
CA ILE A 46 -9.83 18.10 -15.75
C ILE A 46 -10.76 17.14 -16.53
N GLU A 47 -10.22 16.37 -17.48
CA GLU A 47 -11.00 15.42 -18.29
C GLU A 47 -10.91 13.95 -17.84
N GLY A 48 -10.01 13.60 -16.91
CA GLY A 48 -9.69 12.21 -16.54
C GLY A 48 -9.96 11.82 -15.12
N VAL A 49 -10.27 12.77 -14.24
CA VAL A 49 -10.68 12.48 -12.88
C VAL A 49 -12.18 12.53 -12.79
N LYS A 50 -12.85 11.41 -13.03
CA LYS A 50 -14.16 11.23 -12.44
C LYS A 50 -13.92 11.07 -10.94
N ASN A 51 -14.44 12.00 -10.16
CA ASN A 51 -14.69 11.77 -8.75
C ASN A 51 -15.59 10.52 -8.70
N HIS A 52 -15.02 9.36 -8.57
CA HIS A 52 -15.76 8.27 -8.01
C HIS A 52 -15.82 8.62 -6.54
N ASP A 53 -16.97 9.17 -6.13
CA ASP A 53 -17.36 9.33 -4.73
C ASP A 53 -17.54 7.92 -4.13
N GLU A 54 -16.52 7.09 -4.18
CA GLU A 54 -16.37 6.02 -3.22
C GLU A 54 -15.99 6.71 -1.91
N ALA A 55 -17.03 7.17 -1.23
CA ALA A 55 -16.91 7.44 0.17
C ALA A 55 -16.43 6.12 0.78
N ASP A 56 -15.20 6.10 1.24
CA ASP A 56 -14.72 5.03 2.11
C ASP A 56 -15.69 4.97 3.28
N GLU A 57 -16.54 3.93 3.32
CA GLU A 57 -17.61 3.77 4.32
C GLU A 57 -17.05 3.81 5.75
N GLN A 58 -15.73 3.61 5.92
CA GLN A 58 -15.07 3.62 7.22
C GLN A 58 -14.48 4.98 7.62
N THR A 59 -14.04 5.81 6.69
CA THR A 59 -13.36 7.08 6.99
C THR A 59 -14.13 8.33 6.58
N GLY A 60 -15.14 8.20 5.69
CA GLY A 60 -15.94 9.32 5.19
C GLY A 60 -15.16 10.30 4.30
N HIS A 61 -13.90 10.02 3.97
CA HIS A 61 -13.09 10.84 3.09
C HIS A 61 -13.39 10.53 1.63
N ARG A 62 -13.59 11.57 0.83
CA ARG A 62 -13.73 11.47 -0.63
C ARG A 62 -12.33 11.41 -1.23
N GLU A 63 -11.96 10.26 -1.77
CA GLU A 63 -10.69 10.10 -2.47
C GLU A 63 -10.88 10.34 -3.97
N LYS A 64 -9.97 11.11 -4.56
CA LYS A 64 -9.93 11.35 -6.02
C LYS A 64 -9.12 10.23 -6.67
N VAL A 65 -9.79 9.39 -7.47
CA VAL A 65 -9.14 8.28 -8.18
C VAL A 65 -8.92 8.62 -9.64
N VAL A 66 -7.72 8.36 -10.15
CA VAL A 66 -7.38 8.55 -11.56
C VAL A 66 -8.01 7.44 -12.40
N ILE A 67 -8.92 7.79 -13.31
CA ILE A 67 -9.60 6.85 -14.22
C ILE A 67 -8.96 6.91 -15.60
N GLU A 68 -9.05 5.80 -16.34
CA GLU A 68 -8.55 5.70 -17.71
C GLU A 68 -9.29 6.70 -18.63
N THR A 69 -8.53 7.57 -19.27
CA THR A 69 -9.04 8.55 -20.25
C THR A 69 -9.15 7.92 -21.65
N LYS A 70 -10.13 8.34 -22.44
CA LYS A 70 -10.26 7.92 -23.85
C LYS A 70 -9.04 8.30 -24.69
N ASP A 71 -8.38 9.41 -24.36
CA ASP A 71 -7.17 9.90 -25.03
C ASP A 71 -5.92 9.40 -24.30
N LYS A 72 -5.33 8.31 -24.77
CA LYS A 72 -4.09 7.72 -24.23
C LYS A 72 -2.84 8.62 -24.33
N THR A 73 -2.94 9.75 -25.03
CA THR A 73 -1.83 10.70 -25.23
C THR A 73 -1.69 11.71 -24.10
N LYS A 74 -2.73 11.90 -23.28
CA LYS A 74 -2.71 12.87 -22.17
C LYS A 74 -2.67 12.12 -20.84
N LEU A 75 -1.50 11.90 -20.31
CA LEU A 75 -1.33 11.38 -18.96
C LEU A 75 -1.59 12.49 -17.94
N PRO A 76 -2.38 12.25 -16.89
CA PRO A 76 -2.54 13.21 -15.82
C PRO A 76 -1.22 13.40 -15.07
N VAL A 77 -0.88 14.64 -14.75
CA VAL A 77 0.38 15.02 -14.13
C VAL A 77 0.11 15.93 -12.93
N ILE A 78 0.77 15.64 -11.81
CA ILE A 78 0.88 16.57 -10.68
C ILE A 78 2.19 17.35 -10.83
N ILE A 79 2.10 18.66 -10.73
CA ILE A 79 3.25 19.56 -10.75
C ILE A 79 3.39 20.18 -9.37
N VAL A 80 4.57 20.07 -8.79
CA VAL A 80 4.94 20.80 -7.59
C VAL A 80 5.79 22.01 -8.02
N ALA A 81 5.21 23.20 -7.88
CA ALA A 81 5.83 24.46 -8.22
C ALA A 81 6.43 25.11 -6.95
N GLY A 82 7.75 25.11 -6.85
CA GLY A 82 8.50 25.73 -5.77
C GLY A 82 9.73 26.46 -6.32
N LYS A 83 10.85 26.37 -5.60
CA LYS A 83 12.16 26.83 -6.11
C LYS A 83 12.58 26.06 -7.37
N GLU A 84 12.21 24.79 -7.42
CA GLU A 84 12.36 23.90 -8.57
C GLU A 84 10.97 23.39 -8.93
N LYS A 85 10.70 23.25 -10.23
CA LYS A 85 9.44 22.69 -10.74
C LYS A 85 9.65 21.20 -11.00
N LYS A 86 8.88 20.34 -10.33
CA LYS A 86 8.89 18.90 -10.56
C LYS A 86 7.52 18.40 -10.98
N SER A 87 7.49 17.49 -11.95
CA SER A 87 6.28 16.86 -12.48
C SER A 87 6.27 15.36 -12.16
N TYR A 88 5.12 14.86 -11.76
CA TYR A 88 4.87 13.47 -11.39
C TYR A 88 3.73 12.90 -12.24
N ASN A 89 4.02 11.90 -13.05
CA ASN A 89 3.02 11.23 -13.88
C ASN A 89 2.18 10.29 -13.00
N LEU A 90 0.86 10.32 -13.22
CA LEU A 90 -0.09 9.53 -12.45
C LEU A 90 -0.54 8.30 -13.25
N PRO A 91 -0.26 7.09 -12.79
CA PRO A 91 -0.84 5.89 -13.39
C PRO A 91 -2.34 5.78 -13.08
N VAL A 92 -3.06 5.10 -13.96
CA VAL A 92 -4.49 4.79 -13.78
C VAL A 92 -4.70 3.96 -12.50
N GLY A 93 -5.74 4.28 -11.74
CA GLY A 93 -6.03 3.64 -10.46
C GLY A 93 -5.27 4.24 -9.27
N SER A 94 -4.58 5.37 -9.47
CA SER A 94 -3.93 6.11 -8.39
C SER A 94 -4.94 6.91 -7.57
N HIS A 95 -4.78 6.91 -6.26
CA HIS A 95 -5.55 7.73 -5.32
C HIS A 95 -4.78 9.00 -5.00
N ILE A 96 -5.34 10.15 -5.31
CA ILE A 96 -4.72 11.46 -5.08
C ILE A 96 -5.08 11.92 -3.66
N VAL A 97 -4.06 12.24 -2.86
CA VAL A 97 -4.20 12.61 -1.44
C VAL A 97 -4.18 14.14 -1.26
N VAL A 98 -3.74 14.89 -2.26
CA VAL A 98 -3.55 16.35 -2.20
C VAL A 98 -4.56 17.06 -3.09
N GLU A 99 -4.77 18.37 -2.81
CA GLU A 99 -5.66 19.21 -3.60
C GLU A 99 -4.89 20.25 -4.43
N GLU A 100 -5.58 20.81 -5.43
CA GLU A 100 -5.05 21.93 -6.24
C GLU A 100 -4.79 23.13 -5.34
N GLY A 101 -3.57 23.67 -5.36
CA GLY A 101 -3.15 24.82 -4.57
C GLY A 101 -2.60 24.49 -3.18
N ASP A 102 -2.56 23.22 -2.80
CA ASP A 102 -1.96 22.80 -1.52
C ASP A 102 -0.47 23.12 -1.46
N ASP A 103 0.00 23.60 -0.31
CA ASP A 103 1.42 23.78 0.00
C ASP A 103 1.99 22.48 0.57
N VAL A 104 2.86 21.82 -0.18
CA VAL A 104 3.45 20.54 0.20
C VAL A 104 4.93 20.66 0.54
N ARG A 105 5.35 19.82 1.48
CA ARG A 105 6.75 19.71 1.88
C ARG A 105 7.41 18.46 1.28
N SER A 106 8.71 18.55 1.06
CA SER A 106 9.51 17.38 0.67
C SER A 106 9.29 16.21 1.64
N GLY A 107 9.02 15.02 1.08
CA GLY A 107 8.66 13.81 1.82
C GLY A 107 7.16 13.62 2.07
N GLN A 108 6.30 14.58 1.75
CA GLN A 108 4.85 14.43 1.88
C GLN A 108 4.30 13.52 0.78
N VAL A 109 3.37 12.63 1.14
CA VAL A 109 2.71 11.72 0.19
C VAL A 109 1.73 12.52 -0.67
N LEU A 110 1.92 12.45 -1.99
CA LEU A 110 1.04 13.07 -2.98
C LEU A 110 -0.01 12.09 -3.49
N VAL A 111 0.40 10.85 -3.72
CA VAL A 111 -0.42 9.84 -4.38
C VAL A 111 -0.15 8.47 -3.76
N LYS A 112 -1.21 7.68 -3.63
CA LYS A 112 -1.16 6.26 -3.25
C LYS A 112 -1.60 5.42 -4.45
N ILE A 113 -0.82 4.41 -4.78
CA ILE A 113 -1.09 3.47 -5.87
C ILE A 113 -1.30 2.09 -5.25
N PRO A 114 -2.54 1.56 -5.22
CA PRO A 114 -2.81 0.25 -4.66
C PRO A 114 -2.04 -0.84 -5.40
N ARG A 115 -1.40 -1.73 -4.66
CA ARG A 115 -0.75 -2.91 -5.24
C ARG A 115 -1.81 -3.94 -5.59
N ILE A 116 -1.80 -4.44 -6.83
CA ILE A 116 -2.75 -5.45 -7.34
C ILE A 116 -2.72 -6.73 -6.48
N LEU A 117 -1.62 -7.00 -5.78
CA LEU A 117 -1.46 -8.16 -4.89
C LEU A 117 -2.50 -8.25 -3.76
N SER A 118 -3.12 -7.13 -3.35
CA SER A 118 -4.18 -7.16 -2.34
C SER A 118 -5.48 -7.77 -2.87
N LYS A 119 -5.76 -7.63 -4.18
CA LYS A 119 -6.96 -8.18 -4.82
C LYS A 119 -6.83 -9.68 -5.16
N LEU A 120 -5.60 -10.19 -5.33
CA LEU A 120 -5.34 -11.60 -5.66
C LEU A 120 -5.36 -12.54 -4.44
N LYS A 121 -5.33 -11.98 -3.22
CA LYS A 121 -5.49 -12.75 -1.97
C LYS A 121 -6.90 -12.65 -1.43
N ASP A 122 -7.87 -12.45 -2.30
CA ASP A 122 -9.25 -12.42 -1.89
C ASP A 122 -9.66 -13.76 -1.30
N ILE A 123 -10.32 -13.70 -0.15
CA ILE A 123 -10.85 -14.87 0.51
C ILE A 123 -11.86 -15.50 -0.45
N THR A 124 -11.72 -16.79 -0.73
CA THR A 124 -12.69 -17.52 -1.55
C THR A 124 -14.08 -17.29 -0.96
N GLY A 125 -14.92 -16.55 -1.70
CA GLY A 125 -16.28 -16.19 -1.30
C GLY A 125 -17.32 -16.79 -2.25
N GLY A 126 -18.59 -16.46 -2.01
CA GLY A 126 -19.69 -16.88 -2.85
C GLY A 126 -19.95 -18.39 -2.80
N LEU A 127 -20.48 -18.93 -3.92
CA LEU A 127 -20.89 -20.33 -4.01
C LEU A 127 -19.77 -21.34 -3.71
N PRO A 128 -18.52 -21.19 -4.19
CA PRO A 128 -17.43 -22.08 -3.85
C PRO A 128 -17.17 -22.18 -2.35
N ARG A 129 -17.23 -21.07 -1.63
CA ARG A 129 -17.01 -21.06 -0.18
C ARG A 129 -18.19 -21.69 0.59
N VAL A 130 -19.41 -21.44 0.15
CA VAL A 130 -20.61 -22.07 0.71
C VAL A 130 -20.50 -23.59 0.57
N THR A 131 -20.11 -24.10 -0.60
CA THR A 131 -19.92 -25.54 -0.85
C THR A 131 -18.84 -26.13 0.07
N GLU A 132 -17.69 -25.47 0.19
CA GLU A 132 -16.61 -25.91 1.11
C GLU A 132 -17.11 -26.05 2.57
N LEU A 133 -17.88 -25.08 3.03
CA LEU A 133 -18.38 -25.06 4.42
C LEU A 133 -19.44 -26.13 4.68
N PHE A 134 -20.41 -26.29 3.77
CA PHE A 134 -21.50 -27.26 3.94
C PHE A 134 -21.06 -28.71 3.69
N GLU A 135 -20.10 -28.93 2.80
CA GLU A 135 -19.55 -30.26 2.55
C GLU A 135 -18.38 -30.60 3.50
N ALA A 136 -18.01 -29.68 4.40
CA ALA A 136 -16.88 -29.82 5.33
C ALA A 136 -15.57 -30.23 4.63
N ARG A 137 -15.31 -29.65 3.44
CA ARG A 137 -14.07 -29.87 2.71
C ARG A 137 -12.92 -29.10 3.33
N ASN A 138 -11.71 -29.61 3.19
CA ASN A 138 -10.52 -28.89 3.57
C ASN A 138 -10.37 -27.62 2.70
N PRO A 139 -10.11 -26.45 3.29
CA PRO A 139 -9.93 -25.21 2.55
C PRO A 139 -8.68 -25.28 1.65
N SER A 140 -8.71 -24.55 0.51
CA SER A 140 -7.57 -24.49 -0.43
C SER A 140 -6.30 -23.91 0.21
N ASN A 141 -6.46 -22.99 1.17
CA ASN A 141 -5.37 -22.41 1.97
C ASN A 141 -5.67 -22.58 3.46
N PRO A 142 -5.39 -23.75 4.04
CA PRO A 142 -5.62 -23.98 5.46
C PRO A 142 -4.64 -23.16 6.30
N ALA A 143 -5.10 -22.73 7.48
CA ALA A 143 -4.21 -22.19 8.49
C ALA A 143 -3.28 -23.32 9.00
N VAL A 144 -2.02 -22.97 9.26
CA VAL A 144 -1.09 -23.89 9.91
C VAL A 144 -1.35 -23.81 11.41
N VAL A 145 -1.81 -24.91 12.00
CA VAL A 145 -2.12 -25.01 13.42
C VAL A 145 -1.20 -26.02 14.09
N CYS A 146 -0.95 -25.82 15.38
CA CYS A 146 -0.20 -26.76 16.18
C CYS A 146 -1.12 -27.91 16.62
N GLU A 147 -0.69 -29.15 16.44
CA GLU A 147 -1.45 -30.37 16.82
C GLU A 147 -1.07 -30.89 18.21
N ILE A 148 0.04 -30.41 18.76
CA ILE A 148 0.56 -30.86 20.05
C ILE A 148 0.90 -29.68 20.95
N ASP A 149 0.81 -29.88 22.26
CA ASP A 149 1.30 -28.92 23.24
C ASP A 149 2.84 -29.03 23.35
N GLY A 150 3.53 -27.90 23.39
CA GLY A 150 4.98 -27.93 23.44
C GLY A 150 5.64 -26.57 23.38
N VAL A 151 6.97 -26.59 23.28
CA VAL A 151 7.81 -25.40 23.13
C VAL A 151 8.13 -25.19 21.67
N VAL A 152 7.88 -23.96 21.18
CA VAL A 152 8.13 -23.58 19.78
C VAL A 152 9.60 -23.19 19.61
N THR A 153 10.27 -23.82 18.64
CA THR A 153 11.60 -23.44 18.17
C THR A 153 11.59 -23.13 16.68
N PHE A 154 12.44 -22.21 16.26
CA PHE A 154 12.55 -21.82 14.86
C PHE A 154 13.72 -22.52 14.19
N GLY A 155 13.42 -23.31 13.18
CA GLY A 155 14.41 -23.96 12.33
C GLY A 155 14.94 -23.10 11.21
N ALA A 156 15.59 -23.73 10.24
CA ALA A 156 16.19 -23.06 9.09
C ALA A 156 15.14 -22.55 8.08
N ILE A 157 15.52 -21.54 7.29
CA ILE A 157 14.72 -21.11 6.15
C ILE A 157 15.07 -21.98 4.94
N LYS A 158 14.11 -22.77 4.45
CA LYS A 158 14.26 -23.62 3.25
C LYS A 158 13.31 -23.14 2.16
N ARG A 159 13.83 -22.80 0.98
CA ARG A 159 13.03 -22.37 -0.19
C ARG A 159 12.03 -21.23 0.11
N GLY A 160 12.41 -20.25 0.94
CA GLY A 160 11.58 -19.12 1.33
C GLY A 160 10.58 -19.39 2.47
N ASN A 161 10.42 -20.66 2.91
CA ASN A 161 9.59 -21.03 4.04
C ASN A 161 10.43 -21.22 5.30
N ARG A 162 9.95 -20.71 6.43
CA ARG A 162 10.58 -20.92 7.73
C ARG A 162 10.02 -22.20 8.37
N GLU A 163 10.91 -23.07 8.81
CA GLU A 163 10.57 -24.26 9.57
C GLU A 163 10.24 -23.84 11.03
N ILE A 164 9.10 -24.31 11.53
CA ILE A 164 8.70 -24.14 12.93
C ILE A 164 8.60 -25.52 13.53
N ILE A 165 9.31 -25.76 14.61
CA ILE A 165 9.36 -27.03 15.30
C ILE A 165 8.68 -26.85 16.64
N VAL A 166 7.75 -27.76 16.99
CA VAL A 166 7.11 -27.80 18.29
C VAL A 166 7.55 -29.09 19.00
N GLU A 167 8.25 -28.93 20.10
CA GLU A 167 8.73 -30.06 20.92
C GLU A 167 7.79 -30.25 22.10
N ALA A 168 7.23 -31.44 22.23
CA ALA A 168 6.40 -31.78 23.37
C ALA A 168 7.23 -31.69 24.68
N LYS A 169 6.57 -31.27 25.73
CA LYS A 169 7.18 -31.15 27.05
C LYS A 169 7.26 -32.50 27.72
#